data_14cba3aecf8a2c789817c6ebdb28ac85
#
_entry.id   14cba3aecf8a2c789817c6ebdb28ac85
#
_cell.length_a   1.000
_cell.length_b   1.000
_cell.length_c   1.000
_cell.angle_alpha   90.00
_cell.angle_beta   90.00
_cell.angle_gamma   90.00
#
_symmetry.space_group_name_H-M   'P 1'
#
loop_
_entity.id
_entity.type
_entity.pdbx_description
1 polymer ?
#
loop_
_entity_poly.entity_id
_entity_poly.type
_entity_poly.pdbx_seq_one_letter_code
_entity_poly.pdbx_strand_id
1 'polypeptide(L)'
;MRFLSTFALLVTAIAVASTATPASAQVIDSTYRVDAKDLYVMMFRADWCPPCKVVEPRLDRALQTLRDPRIEYVEIDISSPGASEIAAHAAFDREVVPQYNRWLGLTGFAAIVDATTKRTLGCVNVLYDAASMTSHIRTLKQQALRDEQTVDFTCPEAHNPG
;
A
#
# COMPACT_ATOMS: atom_id res chain seq x y z
N MET A 1 33.91 51.58 70.81
CA MET A 1 33.10 50.47 71.34
C MET A 1 32.47 49.81 70.11
N ARG A 2 33.02 48.87 69.63
CA ARG A 2 32.95 47.41 69.52
C ARG A 2 31.48 46.93 69.61
N PHE A 3 30.96 46.40 68.50
CA PHE A 3 30.26 45.12 68.50
C PHE A 3 30.28 44.55 67.06
N LEU A 4 31.02 43.45 66.92
CA LEU A 4 30.98 42.55 65.80
C LEU A 4 29.66 41.71 65.88
N SER A 5 28.96 41.56 64.80
CA SER A 5 27.95 40.54 64.70
C SER A 5 28.10 39.77 63.39
N THR A 6 28.65 38.58 63.55
CA THR A 6 28.87 37.57 62.52
C THR A 6 27.55 36.94 62.14
N PHE A 7 27.11 37.16 60.90
CA PHE A 7 26.01 36.39 60.28
C PHE A 7 26.56 35.19 59.54
N ALA A 8 26.34 34.00 60.09
CA ALA A 8 26.62 32.75 59.43
C ALA A 8 25.54 32.47 58.40
N LEU A 9 25.91 32.47 57.11
CA LEU A 9 25.04 31.98 56.01
C LEU A 9 25.09 30.47 55.97
N LEU A 10 23.97 29.80 56.32
CA LEU A 10 23.76 28.38 56.04
C LEU A 10 23.32 28.25 54.57
N VAL A 11 24.19 27.73 53.76
CA VAL A 11 23.84 27.31 52.37
C VAL A 11 23.33 25.87 52.42
N THR A 12 22.00 25.74 52.33
CA THR A 12 21.37 24.44 52.17
C THR A 12 21.43 24.03 50.68
N ALA A 13 22.26 23.04 50.34
CA ALA A 13 22.30 22.45 49.02
C ALA A 13 21.08 21.53 48.81
N ILE A 14 20.16 21.94 47.91
CA ILE A 14 19.04 21.11 47.46
C ILE A 14 19.58 20.20 46.36
N ALA A 15 19.78 18.92 46.66
CA ALA A 15 20.07 17.90 45.67
C ALA A 15 18.81 17.58 44.86
N VAL A 16 18.75 18.05 43.60
CA VAL A 16 17.71 17.67 42.67
C VAL A 16 18.03 16.26 42.14
N ALA A 17 17.35 15.26 42.65
CA ALA A 17 17.43 13.91 42.12
C ALA A 17 16.66 13.87 40.77
N SER A 18 17.42 13.84 39.66
CA SER A 18 16.85 13.60 38.32
C SER A 18 16.45 12.14 38.22
N THR A 19 15.16 11.86 38.35
CA THR A 19 14.59 10.54 38.03
C THR A 19 14.54 10.40 36.51
N ALA A 20 15.52 9.71 35.93
CA ALA A 20 15.44 9.26 34.55
C ALA A 20 14.33 8.21 34.45
N THR A 21 13.21 8.57 33.84
CA THR A 21 12.17 7.63 33.42
C THR A 21 12.77 6.73 32.33
N PRO A 22 12.74 5.38 32.48
CA PRO A 22 13.15 4.52 31.40
C PRO A 22 12.17 4.72 30.25
N ALA A 23 12.69 5.15 29.09
CA ALA A 23 11.95 5.13 27.84
C ALA A 23 11.54 3.67 27.58
N SER A 24 10.26 3.35 27.75
CA SER A 24 9.71 2.08 27.33
C SER A 24 9.95 1.98 25.83
N ALA A 25 10.97 1.23 25.43
CA ALA A 25 11.11 0.81 24.05
C ALA A 25 9.84 0.03 23.69
N GLN A 26 8.98 0.61 22.90
CA GLN A 26 7.85 -0.11 22.32
C GLN A 26 8.47 -1.22 21.48
N VAL A 27 8.35 -2.45 21.96
CA VAL A 27 8.58 -3.63 21.17
C VAL A 27 7.53 -3.58 20.06
N ILE A 28 7.91 -3.08 18.89
CA ILE A 28 7.09 -3.15 17.70
C ILE A 28 6.94 -4.64 17.42
N ASP A 29 5.75 -5.14 17.70
CA ASP A 29 5.42 -6.54 17.50
C ASP A 29 5.68 -6.91 16.04
N SER A 30 6.76 -7.64 15.80
CA SER A 30 7.17 -8.07 14.47
C SER A 30 6.16 -9.04 13.83
N THR A 31 5.23 -9.60 14.61
CA THR A 31 4.14 -10.45 14.12
C THR A 31 3.13 -9.68 13.28
N TYR A 32 2.92 -8.38 13.53
CA TYR A 32 2.01 -7.55 12.71
C TYR A 32 2.55 -7.27 11.29
N ARG A 33 3.86 -7.40 11.06
CA ARG A 33 4.48 -7.17 9.73
C ARG A 33 4.39 -8.37 8.78
N VAL A 34 4.12 -9.57 9.27
CA VAL A 34 4.12 -10.78 8.43
C VAL A 34 2.92 -10.80 7.48
N ASP A 35 1.79 -10.22 7.88
CA ASP A 35 0.55 -10.19 7.08
C ASP A 35 0.35 -8.90 6.27
N ALA A 36 1.19 -7.86 6.48
CA ALA A 36 1.09 -6.62 5.74
C ALA A 36 1.44 -6.83 4.26
N LYS A 37 0.56 -6.41 3.37
CA LYS A 37 0.81 -6.46 1.92
C LYS A 37 1.66 -5.28 1.49
N ASP A 38 2.51 -5.50 0.50
CA ASP A 38 3.27 -4.44 -0.17
C ASP A 38 2.48 -3.89 -1.36
N LEU A 39 1.83 -4.79 -2.10
CA LEU A 39 1.07 -4.45 -3.31
C LEU A 39 -0.30 -5.09 -3.32
N TYR A 40 -1.24 -4.37 -3.89
CA TYR A 40 -2.48 -4.92 -4.46
C TYR A 40 -2.36 -4.95 -5.98
N VAL A 41 -2.70 -6.09 -6.57
CA VAL A 41 -2.84 -6.27 -8.02
C VAL A 41 -4.33 -6.37 -8.31
N MET A 42 -4.94 -5.26 -8.69
CA MET A 42 -6.39 -5.14 -8.90
C MET A 42 -6.73 -5.45 -10.35
N MET A 43 -7.26 -6.65 -10.62
CA MET A 43 -7.71 -7.06 -11.96
C MET A 43 -9.14 -6.57 -12.23
N PHE A 44 -9.28 -5.65 -13.16
CA PHE A 44 -10.56 -5.16 -13.66
C PHE A 44 -11.05 -6.07 -14.76
N ARG A 45 -12.11 -6.84 -14.49
CA ARG A 45 -12.61 -7.88 -15.37
C ARG A 45 -14.13 -7.89 -15.54
N ALA A 46 -14.56 -8.61 -16.59
CA ALA A 46 -15.94 -9.05 -16.78
C ALA A 46 -15.99 -10.29 -17.69
N ASP A 47 -17.04 -11.11 -17.58
CA ASP A 47 -17.19 -12.32 -18.38
C ASP A 47 -17.33 -12.04 -19.88
N TRP A 48 -17.92 -10.90 -20.22
CA TRP A 48 -18.10 -10.41 -21.59
C TRP A 48 -16.89 -9.68 -22.17
N CYS A 49 -15.76 -9.55 -21.41
CA CYS A 49 -14.58 -8.79 -21.79
C CYS A 49 -13.58 -9.66 -22.58
N PRO A 50 -13.39 -9.48 -23.91
CA PRO A 50 -12.44 -10.27 -24.69
C PRO A 50 -10.97 -10.07 -24.25
N PRO A 51 -10.49 -8.84 -23.92
CA PRO A 51 -9.13 -8.66 -23.41
C PRO A 51 -8.86 -9.41 -22.11
N CYS A 52 -9.86 -9.56 -21.22
CA CYS A 52 -9.72 -10.26 -19.95
C CYS A 52 -9.27 -11.71 -20.14
N LYS A 53 -9.84 -12.39 -21.16
CA LYS A 53 -9.47 -13.78 -21.50
C LYS A 53 -8.00 -13.95 -21.89
N VAL A 54 -7.33 -12.88 -22.24
CA VAL A 54 -5.89 -12.84 -22.55
C VAL A 54 -5.07 -12.44 -21.33
N VAL A 55 -5.52 -11.39 -20.62
CA VAL A 55 -4.80 -10.79 -19.48
C VAL A 55 -4.81 -11.73 -18.28
N GLU A 56 -5.97 -12.25 -17.89
CA GLU A 56 -6.13 -13.08 -16.69
C GLU A 56 -5.16 -14.28 -16.66
N PRO A 57 -5.07 -15.15 -17.68
CA PRO A 57 -4.18 -16.30 -17.63
C PRO A 57 -2.68 -15.93 -17.71
N ARG A 58 -2.36 -14.75 -18.25
CA ARG A 58 -0.98 -14.24 -18.23
C ARG A 58 -0.62 -13.67 -16.86
N LEU A 59 -1.53 -12.93 -16.25
CA LEU A 59 -1.38 -12.37 -14.92
C LEU A 59 -1.26 -13.48 -13.87
N ASP A 60 -2.12 -14.49 -13.94
CA ASP A 60 -2.05 -15.65 -13.05
C ASP A 60 -0.65 -16.33 -13.12
N ARG A 61 -0.14 -16.59 -14.31
CA ARG A 61 1.22 -17.12 -14.49
C ARG A 61 2.31 -16.19 -13.96
N ALA A 62 2.13 -14.88 -14.10
CA ALA A 62 3.08 -13.90 -13.57
C ALA A 62 3.10 -13.92 -12.04
N LEU A 63 1.93 -13.93 -11.40
CA LEU A 63 1.80 -14.01 -9.93
C LEU A 63 2.32 -15.35 -9.38
N GLN A 64 2.04 -16.45 -10.06
CA GLN A 64 2.63 -17.76 -9.72
C GLN A 64 4.16 -17.78 -9.85
N THR A 65 4.73 -17.04 -10.79
CA THR A 65 6.18 -16.91 -10.95
C THR A 65 6.80 -16.04 -9.87
N LEU A 66 6.12 -14.98 -9.46
CA LEU A 66 6.56 -14.08 -8.37
C LEU A 66 6.58 -14.80 -7.02
N ARG A 67 5.59 -15.66 -6.74
CA ARG A 67 5.43 -16.41 -5.48
C ARG A 67 5.62 -15.53 -4.23
N ASP A 68 5.12 -14.31 -4.27
CA ASP A 68 5.33 -13.32 -3.23
C ASP A 68 4.06 -13.17 -2.37
N PRO A 69 4.07 -13.64 -1.11
CA PRO A 69 2.90 -13.58 -0.23
C PRO A 69 2.52 -12.15 0.17
N ARG A 70 3.39 -11.18 -0.10
CA ARG A 70 3.14 -9.76 0.16
C ARG A 70 2.48 -9.04 -1.02
N ILE A 71 2.20 -9.76 -2.11
CA ILE A 71 1.37 -9.30 -3.22
C ILE A 71 0.00 -9.94 -3.08
N GLU A 72 -1.03 -9.11 -3.00
CA GLU A 72 -2.42 -9.57 -2.94
C GLU A 72 -3.13 -9.34 -4.28
N TYR A 73 -3.72 -10.39 -4.83
CA TYR A 73 -4.60 -10.29 -5.99
C TYR A 73 -6.00 -9.85 -5.53
N VAL A 74 -6.53 -8.81 -6.16
CA VAL A 74 -7.87 -8.27 -5.89
C VAL A 74 -8.67 -8.31 -7.18
N GLU A 75 -9.75 -9.08 -7.20
CA GLU A 75 -10.63 -9.16 -8.35
C GLU A 75 -11.68 -8.04 -8.29
N ILE A 76 -11.77 -7.27 -9.35
CA ILE A 76 -12.79 -6.24 -9.58
C ILE A 76 -13.67 -6.72 -10.74
N ASP A 77 -14.61 -7.59 -10.40
CA ASP A 77 -15.54 -8.17 -11.37
C ASP A 77 -16.80 -7.31 -11.52
N ILE A 78 -17.06 -6.86 -12.73
CA ILE A 78 -18.24 -6.09 -13.08
C ILE A 78 -19.17 -6.84 -14.07
N SER A 79 -19.09 -8.16 -14.11
CA SER A 79 -19.91 -9.00 -15.01
C SER A 79 -21.40 -8.83 -14.76
N SER A 80 -21.78 -8.57 -13.52
CA SER A 80 -23.18 -8.41 -13.08
C SER A 80 -23.30 -7.40 -11.93
N PRO A 81 -24.48 -6.89 -11.61
CA PRO A 81 -24.68 -6.01 -10.45
C PRO A 81 -24.22 -6.64 -9.15
N GLY A 82 -24.48 -7.94 -8.90
CA GLY A 82 -24.04 -8.62 -7.69
C GLY A 82 -22.51 -8.78 -7.63
N ALA A 83 -21.85 -9.08 -8.76
CA ALA A 83 -20.40 -9.12 -8.83
C ALA A 83 -19.79 -7.74 -8.56
N SER A 84 -20.38 -6.68 -9.12
CA SER A 84 -19.93 -5.30 -8.88
C SER A 84 -20.06 -4.88 -7.41
N GLU A 85 -21.10 -5.33 -6.70
CA GLU A 85 -21.26 -5.08 -5.27
C GLU A 85 -20.14 -5.75 -4.46
N ILE A 86 -19.85 -7.03 -4.75
CA ILE A 86 -18.72 -7.75 -4.11
C ILE A 86 -17.40 -7.04 -4.39
N ALA A 87 -17.17 -6.61 -5.63
CA ALA A 87 -15.97 -5.87 -6.01
C ALA A 87 -15.85 -4.52 -5.28
N ALA A 88 -16.97 -3.80 -5.09
CA ALA A 88 -16.98 -2.55 -4.32
C ALA A 88 -16.62 -2.79 -2.84
N HIS A 89 -17.12 -3.86 -2.21
CA HIS A 89 -16.73 -4.26 -0.86
C HIS A 89 -15.25 -4.63 -0.79
N ALA A 90 -14.76 -5.41 -1.75
CA ALA A 90 -13.34 -5.77 -1.82
C ALA A 90 -12.42 -4.53 -1.92
N ALA A 91 -12.85 -3.51 -2.67
CA ALA A 91 -12.13 -2.24 -2.77
C ALA A 91 -12.21 -1.42 -1.46
N PHE A 92 -13.37 -1.42 -0.80
CA PHE A 92 -13.56 -0.73 0.48
C PHE A 92 -12.69 -1.34 1.59
N ASP A 93 -12.68 -2.65 1.74
CA ASP A 93 -11.93 -3.36 2.77
C ASP A 93 -10.40 -3.13 2.66
N ARG A 94 -9.91 -2.75 1.47
CA ARG A 94 -8.50 -2.47 1.18
C ARG A 94 -8.18 -0.99 1.05
N GLU A 95 -9.18 -0.13 1.27
CA GLU A 95 -9.06 1.33 1.14
C GLU A 95 -8.59 1.78 -0.27
N VAL A 96 -9.01 1.05 -1.32
CA VAL A 96 -8.68 1.34 -2.73
C VAL A 96 -9.91 1.78 -3.55
N VAL A 97 -10.91 2.34 -2.87
CA VAL A 97 -12.12 2.90 -3.49
C VAL A 97 -11.81 3.97 -4.56
N PRO A 98 -10.81 4.85 -4.39
CA PRO A 98 -10.44 5.80 -5.44
C PRO A 98 -10.04 5.12 -6.75
N GLN A 99 -9.30 4.01 -6.72
CA GLN A 99 -8.90 3.24 -7.89
C GLN A 99 -10.11 2.53 -8.51
N TYR A 100 -10.97 1.93 -7.69
CA TYR A 100 -12.22 1.32 -8.13
C TYR A 100 -13.09 2.33 -8.90
N ASN A 101 -13.35 3.49 -8.33
CA ASN A 101 -14.17 4.53 -8.96
C ASN A 101 -13.52 5.11 -10.23
N ARG A 102 -12.18 5.26 -10.22
CA ARG A 102 -11.44 5.79 -11.37
C ARG A 102 -11.66 4.96 -12.63
N TRP A 103 -11.76 3.65 -12.49
CA TRP A 103 -11.85 2.72 -13.62
C TRP A 103 -13.12 1.87 -13.65
N LEU A 104 -14.14 2.30 -12.90
CA LEU A 104 -15.45 1.63 -12.96
C LEU A 104 -15.97 1.61 -14.39
N GLY A 105 -16.32 0.41 -14.89
CA GLY A 105 -16.76 0.20 -16.27
C GLY A 105 -15.65 -0.13 -17.26
N LEU A 106 -14.36 0.06 -16.90
CA LEU A 106 -13.23 -0.37 -17.72
C LEU A 106 -12.77 -1.77 -17.30
N THR A 107 -12.38 -2.60 -18.28
CA THR A 107 -11.96 -3.99 -18.05
C THR A 107 -10.78 -4.37 -18.96
N GLY A 108 -10.12 -5.50 -18.65
CA GLY A 108 -9.04 -6.04 -19.47
C GLY A 108 -7.65 -5.54 -19.10
N PHE A 109 -7.46 -5.12 -17.85
CA PHE A 109 -6.16 -4.71 -17.32
C PHE A 109 -6.11 -4.96 -15.80
N ALA A 110 -4.91 -4.96 -15.24
CA ALA A 110 -4.73 -4.93 -13.80
C ALA A 110 -3.94 -3.70 -13.37
N ALA A 111 -4.44 -2.99 -12.35
CA ALA A 111 -3.75 -1.88 -11.70
C ALA A 111 -2.90 -2.41 -10.54
N ILE A 112 -1.67 -1.94 -10.46
CA ILE A 112 -0.73 -2.25 -9.38
C ILE A 112 -0.74 -1.05 -8.42
N VAL A 113 -1.15 -1.31 -7.17
CA VAL A 113 -1.35 -0.30 -6.14
C VAL A 113 -0.46 -0.60 -4.95
N ASP A 114 0.23 0.40 -4.46
CA ASP A 114 0.97 0.34 -3.20
C ASP A 114 -0.01 0.13 -2.04
N ALA A 115 0.14 -0.97 -1.30
CA ALA A 115 -0.81 -1.32 -0.25
C ALA A 115 -0.73 -0.39 0.97
N THR A 116 0.38 0.32 1.17
CA THR A 116 0.57 1.25 2.28
C THR A 116 0.04 2.65 1.94
N THR A 117 0.49 3.21 0.82
CA THR A 117 0.16 4.58 0.43
C THR A 117 -1.13 4.69 -0.39
N LYS A 118 -1.67 3.56 -0.85
CA LYS A 118 -2.84 3.44 -1.75
C LYS A 118 -2.62 4.17 -3.08
N ARG A 119 -1.38 4.43 -3.44
CA ARG A 119 -1.00 5.08 -4.69
C ARG A 119 -0.96 4.05 -5.82
N THR A 120 -1.53 4.38 -6.97
CA THR A 120 -1.35 3.58 -8.18
C THR A 120 0.09 3.75 -8.67
N LEU A 121 0.76 2.62 -8.88
CA LEU A 121 2.14 2.56 -9.35
C LEU A 121 2.22 2.37 -10.87
N GLY A 122 1.29 1.60 -11.43
CA GLY A 122 1.23 1.30 -12.86
C GLY A 122 0.16 0.26 -13.18
N CYS A 123 0.09 -0.16 -14.44
CA CYS A 123 -0.86 -1.16 -14.91
C CYS A 123 -0.21 -2.17 -15.85
N VAL A 124 -0.84 -3.35 -15.97
CA VAL A 124 -0.56 -4.34 -17.00
C VAL A 124 -1.84 -4.65 -17.79
N ASN A 125 -1.70 -4.93 -19.08
CA ASN A 125 -2.82 -5.14 -20.01
C ASN A 125 -2.42 -6.17 -21.10
N VAL A 126 -3.19 -6.25 -22.18
CA VAL A 126 -2.98 -7.19 -23.29
C VAL A 126 -1.61 -7.07 -24.00
N LEU A 127 -0.93 -5.91 -23.86
CA LEU A 127 0.39 -5.69 -24.47
C LEU A 127 1.51 -6.43 -23.73
N TYR A 128 1.26 -6.89 -22.51
CA TYR A 128 2.23 -7.63 -21.70
C TYR A 128 2.01 -9.14 -21.86
N ASP A 129 3.08 -9.89 -22.08
CA ASP A 129 3.10 -11.32 -21.81
C ASP A 129 3.37 -11.61 -20.32
N ALA A 130 3.30 -12.87 -19.90
CA ALA A 130 3.46 -13.24 -18.50
C ALA A 130 4.86 -12.87 -17.94
N ALA A 131 5.91 -12.96 -18.74
CA ALA A 131 7.27 -12.62 -18.33
C ALA A 131 7.43 -11.11 -18.13
N SER A 132 6.91 -10.33 -19.07
CA SER A 132 6.89 -8.86 -18.99
C SER A 132 6.04 -8.37 -17.82
N MET A 133 4.87 -8.98 -17.54
CA MET A 133 4.07 -8.69 -16.35
C MET A 133 4.86 -8.97 -15.07
N THR A 134 5.53 -10.12 -14.99
CA THR A 134 6.37 -10.49 -13.83
C THR A 134 7.45 -9.45 -13.57
N SER A 135 8.19 -9.06 -14.62
CA SER A 135 9.24 -8.04 -14.53
C SER A 135 8.70 -6.69 -14.12
N HIS A 136 7.60 -6.26 -14.73
CA HIS A 136 6.98 -4.96 -14.46
C HIS A 136 6.48 -4.87 -13.01
N ILE A 137 5.70 -5.87 -12.55
CA ILE A 137 5.19 -5.92 -11.16
C ILE A 137 6.35 -5.91 -10.16
N ARG A 138 7.43 -6.65 -10.42
CA ARG A 138 8.63 -6.65 -9.56
C ARG A 138 9.28 -5.27 -9.50
N THR A 139 9.40 -4.58 -10.62
CA THR A 139 9.95 -3.21 -10.69
C THR A 139 9.08 -2.23 -9.91
N LEU A 140 7.77 -2.25 -10.11
CA LEU A 140 6.83 -1.39 -9.39
C LEU A 140 6.87 -1.64 -7.87
N LYS A 141 6.99 -2.92 -7.45
CA LYS A 141 7.17 -3.26 -6.03
C LYS A 141 8.46 -2.64 -5.46
N GLN A 142 9.57 -2.73 -6.19
CA GLN A 142 10.82 -2.13 -5.73
C GLN A 142 10.75 -0.61 -5.65
N GLN A 143 10.04 0.03 -6.57
CA GLN A 143 9.79 1.48 -6.53
C GLN A 143 8.95 1.88 -5.32
N ALA A 144 7.87 1.14 -5.01
CA ALA A 144 7.07 1.34 -3.82
C ALA A 144 7.91 1.25 -2.53
N LEU A 145 8.75 0.23 -2.42
CA LEU A 145 9.61 0.03 -1.26
C LEU A 145 10.67 1.13 -1.07
N ARG A 146 11.02 1.85 -2.14
CA ARG A 146 11.94 3.00 -2.10
C ARG A 146 11.23 4.35 -2.01
N ASP A 147 9.89 4.34 -1.97
CA ASP A 147 9.02 5.53 -2.03
C ASP A 147 9.33 6.41 -3.27
N GLU A 148 9.73 5.80 -4.36
CA GLU A 148 9.96 6.49 -5.61
C GLU A 148 8.64 6.90 -6.27
N GLN A 149 8.51 8.19 -6.57
CA GLN A 149 7.37 8.68 -7.34
C GLN A 149 7.66 8.47 -8.83
N THR A 150 6.98 7.51 -9.43
CA THR A 150 7.02 7.31 -10.88
C THR A 150 5.71 7.69 -11.52
N VAL A 151 5.77 8.34 -12.66
CA VAL A 151 4.61 8.54 -13.52
C VAL A 151 4.55 7.36 -14.47
N ASP A 152 3.60 6.46 -14.26
CA ASP A 152 3.38 5.32 -15.14
C ASP A 152 2.21 5.61 -16.08
N PHE A 153 2.51 5.66 -17.37
CA PHE A 153 1.52 5.87 -18.43
C PHE A 153 0.88 4.58 -18.95
N THR A 154 1.12 3.44 -18.28
CA THR A 154 0.59 2.13 -18.70
C THR A 154 -0.87 1.92 -18.32
N CYS A 155 -1.39 2.70 -17.38
CA CYS A 155 -2.79 2.64 -16.98
C CYS A 155 -3.72 3.31 -18.00
N PRO A 156 -4.93 2.79 -18.20
CA PRO A 156 -5.93 3.47 -19.02
C PRO A 156 -6.30 4.82 -18.41
N GLU A 157 -6.67 5.76 -19.26
CA GLU A 157 -7.21 7.03 -18.79
C GLU A 157 -8.46 6.80 -17.93
N ALA A 158 -8.65 7.66 -16.93
CA ALA A 158 -9.83 7.58 -16.09
C ALA A 158 -11.09 7.77 -16.93
N HIS A 159 -12.10 6.95 -16.67
CA HIS A 159 -13.43 7.23 -17.21
C HIS A 159 -13.95 8.50 -16.51
N ASN A 160 -14.12 9.57 -17.28
CA ASN A 160 -14.71 10.80 -16.77
C ASN A 160 -16.22 10.71 -17.09
N PRO A 161 -17.08 10.32 -16.14
CA PRO A 161 -18.52 10.39 -16.37
C PRO A 161 -18.89 11.88 -16.41
N GLY A 162 -19.08 12.41 -17.66
CA GLY A 162 -19.57 13.76 -17.89
C GLY A 162 -20.94 13.99 -17.30
#